data_48ebf599e19f2d115c1fbf17bf2cd563
#
_entry.id   48ebf599e19f2d115c1fbf17bf2cd563
#
_cell.length_a   1.000
_cell.length_b   1.000
_cell.length_c   1.000
_cell.angle_alpha   90.00
_cell.angle_beta   90.00
_cell.angle_gamma   90.00
#
_symmetry.space_group_name_H-M   'P 1'
#
loop_
_entity.id
_entity.type
_entity.pdbx_description
1 polymer ?
#
loop_
_entity_poly.entity_id
_entity_poly.type
_entity_poly.pdbx_seq_one_letter_code
_entity_poly.pdbx_strand_id
1 'polypeptide(L)'
;MKLRTSALISVALMTGMAGSALANCDSGEMVIKFSHVTNTDKHPKGIAATLLEQRVNDEMNGTACMEVFPNSVLYDDDKVLEAMLNGDVQMAAPSLSKFEKFTKQFRIFDLPFMFKDIAAVDGFQNSDAGQAMKDSMHKRG
;
A
#
# COMPACT_ATOMS: atom_id res chain seq x y z
N MET A 1 46.96 -18.79 -56.53
CA MET A 1 46.35 -19.44 -55.35
C MET A 1 46.02 -18.36 -54.37
N LYS A 2 44.75 -17.91 -54.31
CA LYS A 2 44.28 -16.80 -53.46
C LYS A 2 43.51 -17.38 -52.33
N LEU A 3 44.01 -17.33 -51.11
CA LEU A 3 43.27 -17.65 -49.87
C LEU A 3 42.27 -16.50 -49.57
N ARG A 4 40.99 -16.83 -49.47
CA ARG A 4 39.94 -15.95 -48.97
C ARG A 4 39.72 -16.28 -47.49
N THR A 5 40.09 -15.38 -46.62
CA THR A 5 39.84 -15.45 -45.20
C THR A 5 38.41 -14.90 -44.95
N SER A 6 37.47 -15.78 -44.59
CA SER A 6 36.13 -15.37 -44.18
C SER A 6 36.15 -15.03 -42.68
N ALA A 7 35.92 -13.76 -42.35
CA ALA A 7 35.74 -13.32 -40.97
C ALA A 7 34.29 -13.57 -40.57
N LEU A 8 34.06 -14.44 -39.59
CA LEU A 8 32.77 -14.66 -38.93
C LEU A 8 32.58 -13.57 -37.88
N ILE A 9 31.66 -12.66 -38.13
CA ILE A 9 31.23 -11.66 -37.17
C ILE A 9 30.15 -12.30 -36.29
N SER A 10 30.51 -12.66 -35.06
CA SER A 10 29.53 -13.10 -34.03
C SER A 10 28.85 -11.88 -33.45
N VAL A 11 27.60 -11.66 -33.84
CA VAL A 11 26.69 -10.68 -33.19
C VAL A 11 26.15 -11.31 -31.91
N ALA A 12 26.67 -10.86 -30.77
CA ALA A 12 26.13 -11.20 -29.46
C ALA A 12 24.83 -10.38 -29.25
N LEU A 13 23.66 -11.05 -29.34
CA LEU A 13 22.40 -10.48 -28.93
C LEU A 13 22.40 -10.34 -27.40
N MET A 14 22.66 -9.14 -26.90
CA MET A 14 22.33 -8.80 -25.49
C MET A 14 20.82 -8.59 -25.38
N THR A 15 20.09 -9.62 -24.98
CA THR A 15 18.72 -9.48 -24.51
C THR A 15 18.76 -8.78 -23.16
N GLY A 16 18.56 -7.46 -23.18
CA GLY A 16 18.28 -6.68 -21.98
C GLY A 16 16.96 -7.13 -21.38
N MET A 17 17.00 -7.89 -20.30
CA MET A 17 15.83 -8.09 -19.43
C MET A 17 15.54 -6.75 -18.80
N ALA A 18 14.54 -6.04 -19.34
CA ALA A 18 13.87 -4.97 -18.61
C ALA A 18 13.15 -5.64 -17.43
N GLY A 19 13.81 -5.69 -16.28
CA GLY A 19 13.20 -6.10 -15.03
C GLY A 19 12.11 -5.10 -14.71
N SER A 20 10.86 -5.53 -14.81
CA SER A 20 9.76 -4.86 -14.11
C SER A 20 10.15 -4.89 -12.63
N ALA A 21 10.29 -3.70 -12.01
CA ALA A 21 10.40 -3.60 -10.56
C ALA A 21 9.01 -3.93 -9.96
N LEU A 22 8.68 -5.20 -9.96
CA LEU A 22 7.68 -5.77 -9.07
C LEU A 22 8.41 -6.00 -7.75
N ALA A 23 7.80 -5.64 -6.64
CA ALA A 23 8.33 -5.98 -5.33
C ALA A 23 8.67 -7.47 -5.33
N ASN A 24 9.92 -7.77 -5.01
CA ASN A 24 10.45 -9.13 -5.14
C ASN A 24 10.15 -9.92 -3.87
N CYS A 25 8.89 -10.34 -3.70
CA CYS A 25 8.58 -11.34 -2.69
C CYS A 25 9.10 -12.71 -3.15
N ASP A 26 9.83 -13.39 -2.29
CA ASP A 26 10.38 -14.69 -2.58
C ASP A 26 9.30 -15.79 -2.51
N SER A 27 9.57 -16.90 -3.19
CA SER A 27 8.64 -18.03 -3.17
C SER A 27 8.53 -18.62 -1.77
N GLY A 28 7.32 -18.65 -1.22
CA GLY A 28 7.02 -19.19 0.12
C GLY A 28 6.77 -18.11 1.17
N GLU A 29 7.02 -16.84 0.87
CA GLU A 29 6.66 -15.76 1.75
C GLU A 29 5.15 -15.48 1.74
N MET A 30 4.62 -15.02 2.87
CA MET A 30 3.27 -14.46 2.92
C MET A 30 3.28 -13.06 2.30
N VAL A 31 2.63 -12.90 1.15
CA VAL A 31 2.57 -11.60 0.46
C VAL A 31 1.49 -10.73 1.08
N ILE A 32 1.88 -9.54 1.56
CA ILE A 32 1.00 -8.49 2.09
C ILE A 32 0.86 -7.39 1.05
N LYS A 33 -0.25 -7.35 0.34
CA LYS A 33 -0.56 -6.28 -0.62
C LYS A 33 -1.17 -5.09 0.11
N PHE A 34 -0.52 -3.93 0.00
CA PHE A 34 -0.99 -2.68 0.60
C PHE A 34 -1.39 -1.67 -0.48
N SER A 35 -2.69 -1.39 -0.62
CA SER A 35 -3.23 -0.44 -1.60
C SER A 35 -3.53 0.92 -0.97
N HIS A 36 -3.12 2.01 -1.64
CA HIS A 36 -3.49 3.37 -1.26
C HIS A 36 -3.54 4.33 -2.47
N VAL A 37 -4.20 5.49 -2.29
CA VAL A 37 -4.51 6.43 -3.39
C VAL A 37 -3.51 7.56 -3.57
N THR A 38 -2.49 7.66 -2.70
CA THR A 38 -1.53 8.76 -2.71
C THR A 38 -0.21 8.37 -3.37
N ASN A 39 0.62 9.36 -3.75
CA ASN A 39 1.98 9.07 -4.20
C ASN A 39 2.91 8.70 -3.02
N THR A 40 4.04 8.07 -3.32
CA THR A 40 4.99 7.52 -2.34
C THR A 40 6.00 8.52 -1.82
N ASP A 41 6.25 9.63 -2.52
CA ASP A 41 7.37 10.54 -2.28
C ASP A 41 6.95 11.91 -1.72
N LYS A 42 5.69 12.31 -1.90
CA LYS A 42 5.24 13.67 -1.55
C LYS A 42 4.15 13.69 -0.48
N HIS A 43 3.39 12.63 -0.35
CA HIS A 43 2.27 12.59 0.59
C HIS A 43 2.65 11.78 1.85
N PRO A 44 2.39 12.30 3.08
CA PRO A 44 2.77 11.60 4.32
C PRO A 44 2.29 10.15 4.41
N LYS A 45 1.07 9.86 3.96
CA LYS A 45 0.52 8.49 3.89
C LYS A 45 1.37 7.58 2.99
N GLY A 46 1.76 8.06 1.80
CA GLY A 46 2.57 7.29 0.88
C GLY A 46 3.98 7.05 1.40
N ILE A 47 4.60 8.09 2.00
CA ILE A 47 5.91 7.95 2.66
C ILE A 47 5.85 6.91 3.78
N ALA A 48 4.80 6.96 4.62
CA ALA A 48 4.63 6.00 5.71
C ALA A 48 4.42 4.56 5.19
N ALA A 49 3.67 4.40 4.09
CA ALA A 49 3.47 3.10 3.45
C ALA A 49 4.78 2.50 2.94
N THR A 50 5.61 3.32 2.26
CA THR A 50 6.94 2.90 1.77
C THR A 50 7.88 2.53 2.92
N LEU A 51 7.88 3.30 4.01
CA LEU A 51 8.69 2.97 5.20
C LEU A 51 8.22 1.65 5.85
N LEU A 52 6.91 1.42 5.90
CA LEU A 52 6.37 0.16 6.42
C LEU A 52 6.76 -1.03 5.54
N GLU A 53 6.66 -0.89 4.21
CA GLU A 53 7.11 -1.90 3.25
C GLU A 53 8.57 -2.28 3.48
N GLN A 54 9.46 -1.28 3.56
CA GLN A 54 10.89 -1.51 3.81
C GLN A 54 11.12 -2.27 5.12
N ARG A 55 10.47 -1.84 6.21
CA ARG A 55 10.61 -2.48 7.51
C ARG A 55 10.09 -3.92 7.53
N VAL A 56 8.94 -4.18 6.90
CA VAL A 56 8.41 -5.55 6.80
C VAL A 56 9.39 -6.42 6.03
N ASN A 57 9.87 -5.96 4.87
CA ASN A 57 10.75 -6.74 4.03
C ASN A 57 12.13 -6.97 4.68
N ASP A 58 12.63 -6.02 5.47
CA ASP A 58 13.89 -6.15 6.18
C ASP A 58 13.79 -6.98 7.48
N GLU A 59 12.69 -6.84 8.24
CA GLU A 59 12.56 -7.38 9.59
C GLU A 59 11.88 -8.76 9.64
N MET A 60 11.07 -9.14 8.64
CA MET A 60 10.31 -10.40 8.64
C MET A 60 11.11 -11.62 8.18
N ASN A 61 12.38 -11.44 7.76
CA ASN A 61 13.34 -12.52 7.46
C ASN A 61 12.76 -13.65 6.57
N GLY A 62 12.06 -13.31 5.51
CA GLY A 62 11.51 -14.28 4.56
C GLY A 62 10.21 -14.96 5.01
N THR A 63 9.62 -14.56 6.13
CA THR A 63 8.31 -15.08 6.56
C THR A 63 7.15 -14.32 5.94
N ALA A 64 7.32 -13.04 5.68
CA ALA A 64 6.36 -12.19 4.99
C ALA A 64 7.08 -11.12 4.17
N CYS A 65 6.44 -10.71 3.09
CA CYS A 65 6.89 -9.65 2.21
C CYS A 65 5.73 -8.70 1.92
N MET A 66 5.97 -7.40 1.93
CA MET A 66 4.97 -6.38 1.63
C MET A 66 5.21 -5.79 0.25
N GLU A 67 4.12 -5.62 -0.49
CA GLU A 67 4.08 -4.91 -1.78
C GLU A 67 3.13 -3.72 -1.66
N VAL A 68 3.64 -2.49 -1.85
CA VAL A 68 2.84 -1.26 -1.81
C VAL A 68 2.38 -0.88 -3.22
N PHE A 69 1.08 -0.66 -3.36
CA PHE A 69 0.41 -0.25 -4.59
C PHE A 69 -0.15 1.17 -4.43
N PRO A 70 0.64 2.22 -4.80
CA PRO A 70 0.25 3.62 -4.66
C PRO A 70 -0.68 4.07 -5.80
N ASN A 71 -1.15 5.33 -5.71
CA ASN A 71 -1.88 6.03 -6.78
C ASN A 71 -3.10 5.28 -7.32
N SER A 72 -3.79 4.50 -6.49
CA SER A 72 -4.94 3.67 -6.89
C SER A 72 -4.65 2.62 -7.98
N VAL A 73 -3.39 2.21 -8.13
CA VAL A 73 -3.00 1.25 -9.18
C VAL A 73 -3.71 -0.09 -9.00
N LEU A 74 -3.94 -0.53 -7.78
CA LEU A 74 -4.64 -1.77 -7.50
C LEU A 74 -6.13 -1.51 -7.20
N TYR A 75 -6.42 -0.68 -6.19
CA TYR A 75 -7.78 -0.29 -5.81
C TYR A 75 -7.82 1.17 -5.36
N ASP A 76 -8.91 1.86 -5.69
CA ASP A 76 -9.26 3.17 -5.15
C ASP A 76 -9.93 3.06 -3.76
N ASP A 77 -10.15 4.20 -3.10
CA ASP A 77 -10.77 4.27 -1.77
C ASP A 77 -12.22 3.74 -1.74
N ASP A 78 -12.95 3.71 -2.86
CA ASP A 78 -14.33 3.26 -2.92
C ASP A 78 -14.45 1.73 -2.97
N LYS A 79 -13.44 1.07 -3.56
CA LYS A 79 -13.42 -0.38 -3.80
C LYS A 79 -12.52 -1.16 -2.87
N VAL A 80 -11.54 -0.50 -2.25
CA VAL A 80 -10.50 -1.21 -1.49
C VAL A 80 -11.04 -1.98 -0.30
N LEU A 81 -12.09 -1.48 0.38
CA LEU A 81 -12.67 -2.18 1.53
C LEU A 81 -13.36 -3.50 1.10
N GLU A 82 -14.02 -3.51 -0.07
CA GLU A 82 -14.60 -4.72 -0.63
C GLU A 82 -13.50 -5.71 -1.06
N ALA A 83 -12.43 -5.22 -1.67
CA ALA A 83 -11.27 -6.03 -2.04
C ALA A 83 -10.59 -6.66 -0.80
N MET A 84 -10.54 -5.95 0.33
CA MET A 84 -10.05 -6.51 1.60
C MET A 84 -10.95 -7.64 2.12
N LEU A 85 -12.28 -7.47 2.06
CA LEU A 85 -13.22 -8.52 2.46
C LEU A 85 -13.12 -9.77 1.58
N ASN A 86 -12.78 -9.61 0.30
CA ASN A 86 -12.56 -10.72 -0.63
C ASN A 86 -11.16 -11.35 -0.51
N GLY A 87 -10.25 -10.72 0.25
CA GLY A 87 -8.87 -11.20 0.40
C GLY A 87 -7.93 -10.79 -0.74
N ASP A 88 -8.35 -9.94 -1.67
CA ASP A 88 -7.52 -9.47 -2.79
C ASP A 88 -6.36 -8.59 -2.34
N VAL A 89 -6.56 -7.82 -1.27
CA VAL A 89 -5.53 -7.03 -0.58
C VAL A 89 -5.63 -7.24 0.93
N GLN A 90 -4.48 -7.21 1.61
CA GLN A 90 -4.38 -7.46 3.05
C GLN A 90 -4.33 -6.16 3.86
N MET A 91 -3.90 -5.07 3.24
CA MET A 91 -3.81 -3.75 3.87
C MET A 91 -4.30 -2.64 2.94
N ALA A 92 -4.93 -1.62 3.54
CA ALA A 92 -5.32 -0.42 2.84
C ALA A 92 -5.28 0.81 3.78
N ALA A 93 -5.17 1.99 3.19
CA ALA A 93 -5.25 3.26 3.92
C ALA A 93 -6.27 4.21 3.26
N PRO A 94 -7.56 3.84 3.20
CA PRO A 94 -8.59 4.70 2.66
C PRO A 94 -8.88 5.90 3.57
N SER A 95 -9.60 6.89 3.05
CA SER A 95 -10.18 7.95 3.87
C SER A 95 -11.17 7.37 4.87
N LEU A 96 -11.22 7.90 6.09
CA LEU A 96 -12.06 7.34 7.17
C LEU A 96 -13.55 7.38 6.84
N SER A 97 -14.02 8.32 6.04
CA SER A 97 -15.40 8.39 5.55
C SER A 97 -15.81 7.16 4.71
N LYS A 98 -14.85 6.47 4.08
CA LYS A 98 -15.15 5.28 3.28
C LYS A 98 -15.66 4.09 4.10
N PHE A 99 -15.46 4.15 5.42
CA PHE A 99 -16.06 3.19 6.35
C PHE A 99 -17.56 3.41 6.61
N GLU A 100 -18.20 4.33 5.90
CA GLU A 100 -19.63 4.68 6.08
C GLU A 100 -20.57 3.46 6.02
N LYS A 101 -20.26 2.47 5.19
CA LYS A 101 -21.03 1.22 5.10
C LYS A 101 -21.01 0.40 6.41
N PHE A 102 -19.98 0.58 7.22
CA PHE A 102 -19.80 -0.12 8.49
C PHE A 102 -20.19 0.76 9.68
N THR A 103 -19.74 2.01 9.70
CA THR A 103 -20.07 3.00 10.73
C THR A 103 -20.02 4.41 10.15
N LYS A 104 -21.01 5.25 10.53
CA LYS A 104 -21.02 6.67 10.15
C LYS A 104 -20.14 7.54 11.04
N GLN A 105 -19.64 6.99 12.14
CA GLN A 105 -18.92 7.77 13.16
C GLN A 105 -17.61 8.37 12.64
N PHE A 106 -16.90 7.68 11.75
CA PHE A 106 -15.66 8.19 11.18
C PHE A 106 -15.81 9.41 10.26
N ARG A 107 -17.05 9.74 9.86
CA ARG A 107 -17.32 10.97 9.07
C ARG A 107 -17.00 12.26 9.84
N ILE A 108 -16.83 12.21 11.16
CA ILE A 108 -16.43 13.36 11.97
C ILE A 108 -15.14 14.02 11.47
N PHE A 109 -14.23 13.24 10.91
CA PHE A 109 -12.95 13.74 10.39
C PHE A 109 -13.07 14.49 9.05
N ASP A 110 -14.19 14.33 8.34
CA ASP A 110 -14.47 15.03 7.08
C ASP A 110 -15.32 16.28 7.28
N LEU A 111 -15.81 16.54 8.51
CA LEU A 111 -16.59 17.73 8.79
C LEU A 111 -15.68 18.95 8.85
N PRO A 112 -15.97 20.01 8.06
CA PRO A 112 -15.15 21.20 8.07
C PRO A 112 -15.18 21.87 9.44
N PHE A 113 -14.02 22.37 9.88
CA PHE A 113 -13.86 23.10 11.14
C PHE A 113 -14.22 22.33 12.43
N MET A 114 -14.43 21.01 12.36
CA MET A 114 -14.74 20.19 13.54
C MET A 114 -13.58 20.20 14.53
N PHE A 115 -12.35 20.14 14.05
CA PHE A 115 -11.15 20.21 14.85
C PHE A 115 -10.40 21.51 14.55
N LYS A 116 -9.95 22.18 15.61
CA LYS A 116 -9.23 23.46 15.50
C LYS A 116 -7.81 23.26 14.97
N ASP A 117 -7.16 22.16 15.33
CA ASP A 117 -5.79 21.80 14.96
C ASP A 117 -5.55 20.27 15.12
N ILE A 118 -4.34 19.80 14.78
CA ILE A 118 -3.96 18.39 14.91
C ILE A 118 -3.99 17.93 16.37
N ALA A 119 -3.59 18.77 17.32
CA ALA A 119 -3.63 18.41 18.75
C ALA A 119 -5.05 18.13 19.22
N ALA A 120 -6.06 18.83 18.68
CA ALA A 120 -7.46 18.56 18.97
C ALA A 120 -7.92 17.20 18.36
N VAL A 121 -7.41 16.81 17.20
CA VAL A 121 -7.62 15.47 16.61
C VAL A 121 -7.01 14.39 17.51
N ASP A 122 -5.77 14.56 17.91
CA ASP A 122 -5.08 13.62 18.80
C ASP A 122 -5.79 13.49 20.16
N GLY A 123 -6.19 14.62 20.74
CA GLY A 123 -6.97 14.65 21.97
C GLY A 123 -8.31 13.89 21.85
N PHE A 124 -9.03 14.10 20.75
CA PHE A 124 -10.27 13.37 20.49
C PHE A 124 -10.01 11.87 20.34
N GLN A 125 -9.03 11.47 19.53
CA GLN A 125 -8.71 10.05 19.28
C GLN A 125 -8.29 9.30 20.55
N ASN A 126 -7.70 9.99 21.52
CA ASN A 126 -7.27 9.44 22.81
C ASN A 126 -8.31 9.58 23.92
N SER A 127 -9.48 10.18 23.65
CA SER A 127 -10.59 10.31 24.60
C SER A 127 -11.49 9.05 24.59
N ASP A 128 -12.35 8.95 25.62
CA ASP A 128 -13.38 7.89 25.67
C ASP A 128 -14.30 7.90 24.45
N ALA A 129 -14.62 9.09 23.94
CA ALA A 129 -15.43 9.23 22.72
C ALA A 129 -14.71 8.70 21.47
N GLY A 130 -13.39 8.99 21.35
CA GLY A 130 -12.57 8.46 20.28
C GLY A 130 -12.40 6.94 20.38
N GLN A 131 -12.26 6.41 21.58
CA GLN A 131 -12.20 4.97 21.81
C GLN A 131 -13.54 4.30 21.44
N ALA A 132 -14.68 4.84 21.90
CA ALA A 132 -16.01 4.33 21.56
C ALA A 132 -16.26 4.35 20.04
N MET A 133 -15.74 5.38 19.34
CA MET A 133 -15.79 5.44 17.88
C MET A 133 -15.01 4.28 17.24
N LYS A 134 -13.79 4.00 17.69
CA LYS A 134 -12.96 2.87 17.20
C LYS A 134 -13.66 1.54 17.49
N ASP A 135 -14.22 1.37 18.67
CA ASP A 135 -14.94 0.16 19.08
C ASP A 135 -16.22 -0.08 18.28
N SER A 136 -16.77 0.96 17.63
CA SER A 136 -17.93 0.81 16.74
C SER A 136 -17.68 -0.12 15.55
N MET A 137 -16.40 -0.35 15.21
CA MET A 137 -15.99 -1.28 14.15
C MET A 137 -15.94 -2.74 14.62
N HIS A 138 -15.74 -3.03 15.91
CA HIS A 138 -15.56 -4.39 16.42
C HIS A 138 -16.76 -5.32 16.16
N LYS A 139 -17.93 -4.76 15.92
CA LYS A 139 -19.16 -5.53 15.63
C LYS A 139 -19.35 -5.86 14.15
N ARG A 140 -18.42 -5.43 13.30
CA ARG A 140 -18.57 -5.45 11.85
C ARG A 140 -17.42 -6.16 11.10
N GLY A 141 -16.41 -6.59 11.79
CA GLY A 141 -15.27 -7.28 11.16
C GLY A 141 -14.14 -7.57 12.09
#